data_54ab058c0858b57e32130f5f99185d37
#
_entry.id   54ab058c0858b57e32130f5f99185d37
#
_cell.length_a   1.000
_cell.length_b   1.000
_cell.length_c   1.000
_cell.angle_alpha   90.00
_cell.angle_beta   90.00
_cell.angle_gamma   90.00
#
_symmetry.space_group_name_H-M   'P 1'
#
loop_
_entity.id
_entity.type
_entity.pdbx_description
1 polymer ?
#
loop_
_entity_poly.entity_id
_entity_poly.type
_entity_poly.pdbx_seq_one_letter_code
_entity_poly.pdbx_strand_id
1 'polypeptide(L)'
;MKILITDSLLRKTFDLVNILLKNFDEEAIIFSSDHSLNKIEKIYNTKNIYLLRNNFFDSDLKIISERYKNESIIYFPVEENTTIHFYKFLIKYGDENFKYLLPSFESFNLSRNKNDLNVFCENNEIPCPKYYSKQNIYNKKFDYPLILKPKIGSGSEGIKFIKSKSELIINKIDFKNYFIQELLDNPRDIKAGFFMCKEGQIISFYSHQRIRTFPEQGGVSVYSKSDLNHEIKLAGKDIIKKLNWSGFMMIEYLQDVSTNKFKLIEINPRLWGSILLSEFINANFISLYISLCLDQQISPNVVKSDKFIRWIFPFDIIHFFKNPENPLKFFKIKDDTCYVNFTYSNPMKSFRFIFFTYFNYKKLKQKLFNG
;
A
#
# COMPACT_ATOMS: atom_id res chain seq x y z
N MET A 1 -24.51 1.08 11.72
CA MET A 1 -23.20 0.56 11.25
C MET A 1 -22.20 1.70 11.22
N LYS A 2 -20.97 1.47 11.67
CA LYS A 2 -19.87 2.44 11.67
C LYS A 2 -18.70 1.90 10.85
N ILE A 3 -17.82 2.79 10.42
CA ILE A 3 -16.60 2.48 9.64
C ILE A 3 -15.42 3.07 10.38
N LEU A 4 -14.53 2.21 10.90
CA LEU A 4 -13.31 2.67 11.58
C LEU A 4 -12.18 2.83 10.59
N ILE A 5 -11.64 4.04 10.53
CA ILE A 5 -10.47 4.39 9.73
C ILE A 5 -9.32 4.77 10.66
N THR A 6 -8.31 3.92 10.70
CA THR A 6 -7.03 4.24 11.34
C THR A 6 -6.18 5.14 10.45
N ASP A 7 -5.15 5.76 11.01
CA ASP A 7 -4.16 6.55 10.23
C ASP A 7 -4.80 7.64 9.36
N SER A 8 -5.77 8.38 9.91
CA SER A 8 -6.66 9.30 9.17
C SER A 8 -5.97 10.46 8.46
N LEU A 9 -4.68 10.72 8.73
CA LEU A 9 -3.89 11.78 8.10
C LEU A 9 -3.08 11.31 6.89
N LEU A 10 -3.18 10.03 6.51
CA LEU A 10 -2.46 9.53 5.36
C LEU A 10 -3.15 9.89 4.04
N ARG A 11 -2.33 10.04 3.00
CA ARG A 11 -2.78 10.36 1.63
C ARG A 11 -3.86 9.40 1.12
N LYS A 12 -3.64 8.09 1.29
CA LYS A 12 -4.60 7.06 0.88
C LYS A 12 -5.91 7.10 1.67
N THR A 13 -5.86 7.55 2.92
CA THR A 13 -7.04 7.68 3.78
C THR A 13 -7.94 8.82 3.30
N PHE A 14 -7.36 9.92 2.82
CA PHE A 14 -8.15 11.01 2.26
C PHE A 14 -9.01 10.54 1.07
N ASP A 15 -8.42 9.78 0.15
CA ASP A 15 -9.14 9.22 -0.99
C ASP A 15 -10.16 8.16 -0.56
N LEU A 16 -9.82 7.28 0.41
CA LEU A 16 -10.76 6.33 1.00
C LEU A 16 -12.00 7.03 1.58
N VAL A 17 -11.81 8.08 2.38
CA VAL A 17 -12.91 8.85 2.96
C VAL A 17 -13.79 9.47 1.87
N ASN A 18 -13.19 10.04 0.83
CA ASN A 18 -13.97 10.63 -0.28
C ASN A 18 -14.75 9.56 -1.08
N ILE A 19 -14.26 8.33 -1.16
CA ILE A 19 -15.00 7.20 -1.73
C ILE A 19 -16.18 6.83 -0.83
N LEU A 20 -15.93 6.67 0.46
CA LEU A 20 -16.97 6.30 1.44
C LEU A 20 -18.10 7.32 1.50
N LEU A 21 -17.79 8.61 1.50
CA LEU A 21 -18.78 9.69 1.56
C LEU A 21 -19.70 9.79 0.32
N LYS A 22 -19.50 8.96 -0.71
CA LYS A 22 -20.47 8.82 -1.79
C LYS A 22 -21.70 8.00 -1.39
N ASN A 23 -21.53 7.08 -0.42
CA ASN A 23 -22.54 6.09 -0.04
C ASN A 23 -22.86 6.09 1.46
N PHE A 24 -22.10 6.81 2.27
CA PHE A 24 -22.23 6.88 3.72
C PHE A 24 -22.16 8.30 4.22
N ASP A 25 -22.93 8.60 5.26
CA ASP A 25 -22.87 9.88 5.94
C ASP A 25 -21.56 9.99 6.75
N GLU A 26 -21.14 11.21 6.98
CA GLU A 26 -19.91 11.50 7.75
C GLU A 26 -19.96 10.92 9.18
N GLU A 27 -21.14 10.91 9.80
CA GLU A 27 -21.37 10.33 11.12
C GLU A 27 -21.13 8.81 11.19
N ALA A 28 -21.22 8.11 10.06
CA ALA A 28 -20.90 6.69 9.99
C ALA A 28 -19.39 6.43 10.09
N ILE A 29 -18.54 7.44 9.83
CA ILE A 29 -17.10 7.28 9.78
C ILE A 29 -16.48 7.67 11.13
N ILE A 30 -15.75 6.72 11.74
CA ILE A 30 -14.94 6.92 12.94
C ILE A 30 -13.50 7.18 12.49
N PHE A 31 -13.02 8.37 12.71
CA PHE A 31 -11.65 8.77 12.41
C PHE A 31 -10.74 8.51 13.59
N SER A 32 -9.52 8.06 13.34
CA SER A 32 -8.56 7.88 14.42
C SER A 32 -7.12 8.17 14.00
N SER A 33 -6.32 8.51 15.00
CA SER A 33 -4.89 8.76 14.86
C SER A 33 -4.21 8.58 16.22
N ASP A 34 -2.91 8.35 16.22
CA ASP A 34 -2.07 8.33 17.42
C ASP A 34 -1.75 9.74 17.96
N HIS A 35 -1.99 10.76 17.13
CA HIS A 35 -1.77 12.19 17.48
C HIS A 35 -2.52 13.09 16.47
N SER A 36 -2.44 14.40 16.71
CA SER A 36 -2.92 15.41 15.73
C SER A 36 -4.42 15.40 15.44
N LEU A 37 -5.28 15.08 16.44
CA LEU A 37 -6.74 15.03 16.28
C LEU A 37 -7.32 16.34 15.72
N ASN A 38 -6.79 17.51 16.16
CA ASN A 38 -7.20 18.82 15.65
C ASN A 38 -6.99 19.00 14.14
N LYS A 39 -6.03 18.28 13.54
CA LYS A 39 -5.84 18.32 12.09
C LYS A 39 -6.93 17.54 11.37
N ILE A 40 -7.32 16.40 11.92
CA ILE A 40 -8.41 15.56 11.40
C ILE A 40 -9.71 16.36 11.41
N GLU A 41 -10.03 17.00 12.55
CA GLU A 41 -11.19 17.88 12.68
C GLU A 41 -11.22 18.97 11.59
N LYS A 42 -10.10 19.66 11.40
CA LYS A 42 -9.98 20.74 10.39
C LYS A 42 -10.08 20.25 8.95
N ILE A 43 -9.56 19.05 8.65
CA ILE A 43 -9.58 18.47 7.30
C ILE A 43 -10.97 17.97 6.96
N TYR A 44 -11.56 17.16 7.84
CA TYR A 44 -12.79 16.42 7.58
C TYR A 44 -14.04 17.11 8.15
N ASN A 45 -13.88 18.18 8.94
CA ASN A 45 -14.97 18.91 9.60
C ASN A 45 -15.85 18.01 10.49
N THR A 46 -15.25 17.03 11.16
CA THR A 46 -15.93 16.03 11.97
C THR A 46 -15.47 16.09 13.43
N LYS A 47 -16.36 15.69 14.34
CA LYS A 47 -16.03 15.46 15.76
C LYS A 47 -15.99 13.99 16.14
N ASN A 48 -16.30 13.07 15.19
CA ASN A 48 -16.24 11.64 15.41
C ASN A 48 -14.80 11.13 15.30
N ILE A 49 -13.94 11.60 16.19
CA ILE A 49 -12.49 11.41 16.19
C ILE A 49 -12.08 10.76 17.49
N TYR A 50 -11.27 9.71 17.40
CA TYR A 50 -10.73 8.98 18.54
C TYR A 50 -9.20 8.93 18.52
N LEU A 51 -8.61 9.03 19.68
CA LEU A 51 -7.19 8.79 19.85
C LEU A 51 -6.94 7.27 19.88
N LEU A 52 -6.06 6.79 19.02
CA LEU A 52 -5.56 5.40 19.02
C LEU A 52 -4.04 5.45 19.20
N ARG A 53 -3.59 5.48 20.44
CA ARG A 53 -2.17 5.57 20.81
C ARG A 53 -1.48 4.23 20.60
N ASN A 54 -0.32 4.21 19.95
CA ASN A 54 0.42 2.98 19.68
C ASN A 54 0.65 2.10 20.92
N ASN A 55 1.00 2.71 22.07
CA ASN A 55 1.24 1.98 23.33
C ASN A 55 -0.04 1.56 24.08
N PHE A 56 -1.18 2.11 23.73
CA PHE A 56 -2.48 1.89 24.39
C PHE A 56 -3.56 1.49 23.39
N PHE A 57 -3.17 1.04 22.21
CA PHE A 57 -4.08 0.78 21.08
C PHE A 57 -5.25 -0.13 21.49
N ASP A 58 -4.97 -1.20 22.23
CA ASP A 58 -5.97 -2.17 22.66
C ASP A 58 -7.04 -1.53 23.56
N SER A 59 -6.62 -0.71 24.54
CA SER A 59 -7.56 -0.03 25.45
C SER A 59 -8.33 1.09 24.75
N ASP A 60 -7.67 1.84 23.87
CA ASP A 60 -8.31 2.91 23.10
C ASP A 60 -9.34 2.32 22.12
N LEU A 61 -9.01 1.19 21.48
CA LEU A 61 -9.93 0.50 20.57
C LEU A 61 -11.11 -0.11 21.30
N LYS A 62 -10.91 -0.61 22.55
CA LYS A 62 -11.97 -1.11 23.38
C LYS A 62 -13.00 -0.03 23.74
N ILE A 63 -12.55 1.21 24.01
CA ILE A 63 -13.46 2.33 24.22
C ILE A 63 -14.37 2.58 23.01
N ILE A 64 -13.83 2.46 21.79
CA ILE A 64 -14.61 2.58 20.55
C ILE A 64 -15.61 1.42 20.45
N SER A 65 -15.18 0.18 20.70
CA SER A 65 -16.03 -1.00 20.66
C SER A 65 -17.20 -0.89 21.65
N GLU A 66 -16.94 -0.50 22.89
CA GLU A 66 -17.95 -0.35 23.93
C GLU A 66 -18.94 0.78 23.62
N ARG A 67 -18.46 1.90 23.06
CA ARG A 67 -19.33 3.01 22.66
C ARG A 67 -20.34 2.62 21.59
N TYR A 68 -19.93 1.77 20.65
CA TYR A 68 -20.75 1.31 19.54
C TYR A 68 -21.15 -0.17 19.66
N LYS A 69 -21.30 -0.68 20.91
CA LYS A 69 -21.58 -2.10 21.19
C LYS A 69 -22.82 -2.68 20.49
N ASN A 70 -23.78 -1.82 20.15
CA ASN A 70 -25.02 -2.21 19.45
C ASN A 70 -24.94 -2.01 17.93
N GLU A 71 -23.76 -1.64 17.40
CA GLU A 71 -23.53 -1.41 15.99
C GLU A 71 -22.35 -2.26 15.47
N SER A 72 -22.45 -2.71 14.24
CA SER A 72 -21.30 -3.30 13.56
C SER A 72 -20.30 -2.21 13.18
N ILE A 73 -19.01 -2.44 13.42
CA ILE A 73 -17.92 -1.56 13.06
C ILE A 73 -17.07 -2.24 11.99
N ILE A 74 -17.05 -1.70 10.77
CA ILE A 74 -16.16 -2.20 9.70
C ILE A 74 -14.77 -1.61 9.91
N TYR A 75 -13.77 -2.48 10.08
CA TYR A 75 -12.36 -2.09 10.18
C TYR A 75 -11.69 -2.08 8.81
N PHE A 76 -11.02 -0.98 8.43
CA PHE A 76 -10.20 -0.91 7.23
C PHE A 76 -8.70 -1.03 7.55
N PRO A 77 -7.97 -1.98 6.94
CA PRO A 77 -6.53 -2.16 7.14
C PRO A 77 -5.74 -1.10 6.35
N VAL A 78 -5.63 0.09 6.90
CA VAL A 78 -4.97 1.23 6.26
C VAL A 78 -3.46 1.09 6.29
N GLU A 79 -2.88 0.76 7.44
CA GLU A 79 -1.44 0.57 7.64
C GLU A 79 -1.12 -0.77 8.32
N GLU A 80 0.07 -1.30 8.05
CA GLU A 80 0.50 -2.59 8.60
C GLU A 80 0.62 -2.56 10.12
N ASN A 81 1.18 -1.48 10.68
CA ASN A 81 1.40 -1.40 12.12
C ASN A 81 0.08 -1.33 12.90
N THR A 82 -0.86 -0.53 12.45
CA THR A 82 -2.19 -0.44 13.08
C THR A 82 -2.97 -1.74 12.89
N THR A 83 -2.80 -2.44 11.77
CA THR A 83 -3.41 -3.75 11.54
C THR A 83 -2.83 -4.83 12.47
N ILE A 84 -1.52 -4.81 12.78
CA ILE A 84 -0.94 -5.69 13.79
C ILE A 84 -1.53 -5.43 15.18
N HIS A 85 -1.71 -4.17 15.55
CA HIS A 85 -2.37 -3.83 16.82
C HIS A 85 -3.81 -4.30 16.83
N PHE A 86 -4.53 -4.21 15.70
CA PHE A 86 -5.87 -4.75 15.58
C PHE A 86 -5.90 -6.28 15.76
N TYR A 87 -4.97 -7.05 15.16
CA TYR A 87 -4.86 -8.49 15.42
C TYR A 87 -4.62 -8.80 16.90
N LYS A 88 -3.74 -8.05 17.57
CA LYS A 88 -3.50 -8.23 19.01
C LYS A 88 -4.75 -7.96 19.83
N PHE A 89 -5.53 -6.94 19.46
CA PHE A 89 -6.82 -6.66 20.07
C PHE A 89 -7.79 -7.83 19.90
N LEU A 90 -7.93 -8.37 18.69
CA LEU A 90 -8.80 -9.52 18.42
C LEU A 90 -8.42 -10.77 19.22
N ILE A 91 -7.12 -11.06 19.33
CA ILE A 91 -6.62 -12.18 20.13
C ILE A 91 -6.96 -12.01 21.61
N LYS A 92 -6.92 -10.78 22.11
CA LYS A 92 -7.10 -10.48 23.54
C LYS A 92 -8.57 -10.34 23.96
N TYR A 93 -9.39 -9.75 23.10
CA TYR A 93 -10.77 -9.33 23.45
C TYR A 93 -11.85 -9.97 22.57
N GLY A 94 -11.46 -10.63 21.47
CA GLY A 94 -12.43 -11.07 20.46
C GLY A 94 -12.85 -9.95 19.51
N ASP A 95 -13.86 -10.22 18.69
CA ASP A 95 -14.29 -9.36 17.58
C ASP A 95 -15.78 -8.96 17.63
N GLU A 96 -16.44 -9.12 18.77
CA GLU A 96 -17.91 -9.08 18.97
C GLU A 96 -18.68 -8.15 18.02
N ASN A 97 -18.24 -6.90 17.84
CA ASN A 97 -18.89 -5.93 16.97
C ASN A 97 -18.04 -5.47 15.78
N PHE A 98 -16.81 -5.97 15.61
CA PHE A 98 -16.01 -5.68 14.44
C PHE A 98 -16.31 -6.62 13.27
N LYS A 99 -16.38 -6.04 12.07
CA LYS A 99 -16.44 -6.75 10.79
C LYS A 99 -15.20 -6.40 10.00
N TYR A 100 -14.50 -7.42 9.53
CA TYR A 100 -13.23 -7.23 8.80
C TYR A 100 -12.97 -8.38 7.84
N LEU A 101 -12.16 -8.14 6.84
CA LEU A 101 -11.69 -9.15 5.90
C LEU A 101 -10.16 -9.08 5.87
N LEU A 102 -9.53 -9.97 6.63
CA LEU A 102 -8.08 -10.05 6.80
C LEU A 102 -7.63 -11.50 6.60
N PRO A 103 -6.37 -11.74 6.18
CA PRO A 103 -5.78 -13.08 6.17
C PRO A 103 -5.52 -13.57 7.61
N SER A 104 -4.99 -14.77 7.79
CA SER A 104 -4.48 -15.18 9.10
C SER A 104 -3.32 -14.27 9.55
N PHE A 105 -3.09 -14.17 10.86
CA PHE A 105 -2.00 -13.37 11.41
C PHE A 105 -0.62 -13.84 10.91
N GLU A 106 -0.46 -15.15 10.72
CA GLU A 106 0.76 -15.75 10.17
C GLU A 106 0.97 -15.32 8.72
N SER A 107 -0.05 -15.45 7.87
CA SER A 107 0.00 -15.02 6.46
C SER A 107 0.26 -13.52 6.32
N PHE A 108 -0.35 -12.72 7.20
CA PHE A 108 -0.10 -11.28 7.25
C PHE A 108 1.36 -10.96 7.60
N ASN A 109 1.91 -11.55 8.66
CA ASN A 109 3.29 -11.31 9.08
C ASN A 109 4.31 -11.82 8.07
N LEU A 110 4.06 -12.99 7.48
CA LEU A 110 4.91 -13.54 6.42
C LEU A 110 4.97 -12.59 5.22
N SER A 111 3.82 -12.08 4.77
CA SER A 111 3.75 -11.23 3.58
C SER A 111 4.48 -9.89 3.73
N ARG A 112 4.52 -9.31 4.93
CA ARG A 112 5.19 -8.02 5.19
C ARG A 112 6.70 -8.13 5.41
N ASN A 113 7.21 -9.32 5.75
CA ASN A 113 8.64 -9.57 5.91
C ASN A 113 9.22 -10.08 4.59
N LYS A 114 9.92 -9.22 3.87
CA LYS A 114 10.48 -9.53 2.54
C LYS A 114 11.42 -10.74 2.51
N ASN A 115 12.17 -10.97 3.59
CA ASN A 115 13.05 -12.14 3.70
C ASN A 115 12.23 -13.43 3.85
N ASP A 116 11.27 -13.45 4.77
CA ASP A 116 10.45 -14.63 5.05
C ASP A 116 9.54 -14.95 3.86
N LEU A 117 9.01 -13.90 3.20
CA LEU A 117 8.28 -14.02 1.95
C LEU A 117 9.14 -14.64 0.84
N ASN A 118 10.41 -14.23 0.71
CA ASN A 118 11.32 -14.80 -0.28
C ASN A 118 11.59 -16.29 -0.03
N VAL A 119 11.85 -16.65 1.23
CA VAL A 119 11.99 -18.07 1.64
C VAL A 119 10.72 -18.86 1.33
N PHE A 120 9.57 -18.30 1.63
CA PHE A 120 8.29 -18.94 1.32
C PHE A 120 8.11 -19.13 -0.18
N CYS A 121 8.41 -18.13 -1.00
CA CYS A 121 8.31 -18.21 -2.46
C CYS A 121 9.24 -19.30 -3.01
N GLU A 122 10.49 -19.38 -2.55
CA GLU A 122 11.46 -20.38 -2.97
C GLU A 122 10.98 -21.80 -2.63
N ASN A 123 10.51 -22.01 -1.40
CA ASN A 123 9.99 -23.30 -0.93
C ASN A 123 8.70 -23.75 -1.64
N ASN A 124 8.00 -22.83 -2.29
CA ASN A 124 6.74 -23.07 -2.98
C ASN A 124 6.83 -22.91 -4.51
N GLU A 125 8.05 -22.80 -5.05
CA GLU A 125 8.32 -22.63 -6.49
C GLU A 125 7.65 -21.38 -7.11
N ILE A 126 7.39 -20.36 -6.30
CA ILE A 126 6.88 -19.07 -6.77
C ILE A 126 8.06 -18.24 -7.27
N PRO A 127 8.04 -17.74 -8.53
CA PRO A 127 9.13 -16.93 -9.04
C PRO A 127 9.41 -15.70 -8.19
N CYS A 128 10.62 -15.60 -7.65
CA CYS A 128 11.12 -14.48 -6.85
C CYS A 128 12.62 -14.27 -7.12
N PRO A 129 13.18 -13.11 -6.79
CA PRO A 129 14.62 -12.90 -6.88
C PRO A 129 15.37 -13.82 -5.93
N LYS A 130 16.52 -14.35 -6.35
CA LYS A 130 17.38 -15.16 -5.48
C LYS A 130 17.79 -14.35 -4.26
N TYR A 131 17.69 -14.93 -3.08
CA TYR A 131 18.18 -14.31 -1.84
C TYR A 131 19.43 -15.01 -1.34
N TYR A 132 20.21 -14.29 -0.55
CA TYR A 132 21.47 -14.79 -0.02
C TYR A 132 21.48 -14.68 1.49
N SER A 133 21.59 -15.84 2.16
CA SER A 133 21.72 -15.90 3.61
C SER A 133 23.14 -15.46 4.06
N LYS A 134 23.26 -15.13 5.34
CA LYS A 134 24.57 -14.81 5.95
C LYS A 134 25.62 -15.91 5.73
N GLN A 135 25.20 -17.17 5.73
CA GLN A 135 26.09 -18.33 5.55
C GLN A 135 26.58 -18.45 4.10
N ASN A 136 25.73 -18.12 3.13
CA ASN A 136 26.05 -18.26 1.72
C ASN A 136 26.89 -17.09 1.18
N ILE A 137 26.71 -15.88 1.75
CA ILE A 137 27.21 -14.65 1.15
C ILE A 137 28.75 -14.55 1.16
N TYR A 138 29.44 -15.21 2.07
CA TYR A 138 30.91 -15.17 2.17
C TYR A 138 31.61 -16.28 1.39
N ASN A 139 30.89 -17.37 1.05
CA ASN A 139 31.47 -18.60 0.51
C ASN A 139 31.19 -18.85 -0.97
N LYS A 140 30.35 -18.07 -1.63
CA LYS A 140 29.98 -18.24 -3.05
C LYS A 140 30.53 -17.10 -3.91
N LYS A 141 30.78 -17.40 -5.19
CA LYS A 141 30.88 -16.36 -6.23
C LYS A 141 29.48 -15.85 -6.52
N PHE A 142 29.31 -14.55 -6.50
CA PHE A 142 28.07 -13.86 -6.83
C PHE A 142 28.24 -13.00 -8.04
N ASP A 143 27.18 -12.86 -8.82
CA ASP A 143 27.09 -11.89 -9.88
C ASP A 143 26.70 -10.54 -9.26
N TYR A 144 27.65 -9.61 -9.27
CA TYR A 144 27.41 -8.24 -8.82
C TYR A 144 26.82 -7.40 -9.95
N PRO A 145 26.02 -6.37 -9.65
CA PRO A 145 25.68 -5.86 -8.31
C PRO A 145 24.59 -6.67 -7.60
N LEU A 146 24.62 -6.62 -6.27
CA LEU A 146 23.57 -7.15 -5.38
C LEU A 146 22.75 -6.01 -4.78
N ILE A 147 21.58 -6.31 -4.24
CA ILE A 147 20.75 -5.35 -3.55
C ILE A 147 20.56 -5.76 -2.07
N LEU A 148 20.85 -4.82 -1.16
CA LEU A 148 20.60 -4.94 0.27
C LEU A 148 19.30 -4.21 0.59
N LYS A 149 18.36 -4.90 1.21
CA LYS A 149 17.01 -4.38 1.55
C LYS A 149 16.71 -4.57 3.02
N PRO A 150 15.99 -3.63 3.68
CA PRO A 150 15.38 -3.92 4.98
C PRO A 150 14.32 -5.00 4.83
N LYS A 151 14.23 -5.90 5.83
CA LYS A 151 13.23 -6.99 5.86
C LYS A 151 11.82 -6.44 5.92
N ILE A 152 11.61 -5.39 6.69
CA ILE A 152 10.33 -4.68 6.86
C ILE A 152 10.53 -3.23 6.48
N GLY A 153 9.58 -2.65 5.75
CA GLY A 153 9.62 -1.25 5.32
C GLY A 153 9.00 -1.07 3.94
N SER A 154 8.80 0.17 3.53
CA SER A 154 8.15 0.56 2.27
C SER A 154 8.83 1.76 1.63
N GLY A 155 8.51 2.05 0.36
CA GLY A 155 8.95 3.26 -0.33
C GLY A 155 10.45 3.31 -0.64
N SER A 156 11.09 2.16 -0.81
CA SER A 156 12.54 2.02 -1.14
C SER A 156 13.50 2.62 -0.09
N GLU A 157 13.01 2.94 1.10
CA GLU A 157 13.85 3.48 2.18
C GLU A 157 14.82 2.40 2.70
N GLY A 158 16.09 2.78 2.86
CA GLY A 158 17.15 1.89 3.37
C GLY A 158 17.70 0.88 2.35
N ILE A 159 17.28 0.92 1.09
CA ILE A 159 17.85 0.10 0.02
C ILE A 159 19.27 0.59 -0.32
N LYS A 160 20.20 -0.37 -0.47
CA LYS A 160 21.58 -0.11 -0.88
C LYS A 160 22.02 -1.08 -1.98
N PHE A 161 22.82 -0.62 -2.92
CA PHE A 161 23.43 -1.46 -3.95
C PHE A 161 24.84 -1.83 -3.52
N ILE A 162 25.19 -3.11 -3.66
CA ILE A 162 26.52 -3.67 -3.35
C ILE A 162 27.17 -4.02 -4.68
N LYS A 163 28.17 -3.25 -5.09
CA LYS A 163 28.77 -3.35 -6.42
C LYS A 163 29.92 -4.36 -6.50
N SER A 164 30.47 -4.76 -5.37
CA SER A 164 31.65 -5.64 -5.32
C SER A 164 31.73 -6.43 -4.03
N LYS A 165 32.55 -7.49 -4.04
CA LYS A 165 32.84 -8.29 -2.85
C LYS A 165 33.49 -7.47 -1.72
N SER A 166 34.31 -6.47 -2.07
CA SER A 166 34.95 -5.60 -1.09
C SER A 166 33.95 -4.73 -0.34
N GLU A 167 32.93 -4.21 -1.01
CA GLU A 167 31.84 -3.48 -0.35
C GLU A 167 31.05 -4.37 0.62
N LEU A 168 30.84 -5.65 0.26
CA LEU A 168 30.15 -6.60 1.10
C LEU A 168 30.92 -6.91 2.40
N ILE A 169 32.25 -7.01 2.34
CA ILE A 169 33.13 -7.30 3.51
C ILE A 169 33.25 -6.07 4.42
N ILE A 170 33.39 -4.88 3.84
CA ILE A 170 33.57 -3.61 4.56
C ILE A 170 32.29 -3.21 5.29
N ASN A 171 31.14 -3.39 4.66
CA ASN A 171 29.87 -3.07 5.27
C ASN A 171 29.48 -4.18 6.23
N LYS A 172 29.62 -3.96 7.54
CA LYS A 172 29.10 -4.84 8.60
C LYS A 172 27.57 -4.90 8.48
N ILE A 173 27.07 -5.87 7.70
CA ILE A 173 25.64 -6.00 7.40
C ILE A 173 24.90 -6.50 8.62
N ASP A 174 23.92 -5.75 9.05
CA ASP A 174 22.98 -6.17 10.08
C ASP A 174 21.92 -7.13 9.49
N PHE A 175 22.24 -8.42 9.44
CA PHE A 175 21.34 -9.45 8.96
C PHE A 175 20.11 -9.68 9.86
N LYS A 176 20.02 -9.03 11.03
CA LYS A 176 18.80 -9.04 11.84
C LYS A 176 17.70 -8.25 11.13
N ASN A 177 18.04 -7.07 10.58
CA ASN A 177 17.11 -6.14 9.99
C ASN A 177 17.16 -6.10 8.46
N TYR A 178 18.23 -6.60 7.84
CA TYR A 178 18.46 -6.57 6.39
C TYR A 178 18.65 -7.95 5.80
N PHE A 179 18.42 -8.07 4.51
CA PHE A 179 18.74 -9.26 3.71
C PHE A 179 19.26 -8.85 2.34
N ILE A 180 19.91 -9.77 1.63
CA ILE A 180 20.54 -9.54 0.34
C ILE A 180 19.83 -10.36 -0.73
N GLN A 181 19.61 -9.73 -1.89
CA GLN A 181 19.05 -10.36 -3.08
C GLN A 181 19.92 -10.09 -4.31
N GLU A 182 19.72 -10.91 -5.37
CA GLU A 182 20.15 -10.54 -6.70
C GLU A 182 19.50 -9.23 -7.13
N LEU A 183 20.21 -8.44 -7.90
CA LEU A 183 19.64 -7.29 -8.59
C LEU A 183 19.15 -7.74 -9.95
N LEU A 184 17.84 -7.62 -10.17
CA LEU A 184 17.24 -7.93 -11.47
C LEU A 184 17.51 -6.81 -12.48
N ASP A 185 17.53 -7.16 -13.76
CA ASP A 185 17.55 -6.19 -14.86
C ASP A 185 16.32 -5.27 -14.76
N ASN A 186 16.49 -4.03 -15.22
CA ASN A 186 15.42 -3.02 -15.19
C ASN A 186 14.71 -2.85 -13.83
N PRO A 187 15.46 -2.64 -12.72
CA PRO A 187 14.87 -2.58 -11.36
C PRO A 187 13.87 -1.44 -11.16
N ARG A 188 13.64 -0.62 -12.18
CA ARG A 188 12.67 0.49 -12.19
C ARG A 188 11.33 0.12 -12.82
N ASP A 189 11.26 -0.93 -13.64
CA ASP A 189 10.04 -1.36 -14.32
C ASP A 189 9.16 -2.22 -13.40
N ILE A 190 8.85 -1.68 -12.22
CA ILE A 190 7.98 -2.34 -11.25
C ILE A 190 6.54 -2.28 -11.75
N LYS A 191 5.94 -3.46 -11.89
CA LYS A 191 4.50 -3.64 -12.16
C LYS A 191 3.81 -4.11 -10.88
N ALA A 192 2.58 -3.65 -10.66
CA ALA A 192 1.82 -4.02 -9.48
C ALA A 192 0.49 -4.67 -9.84
N GLY A 193 0.19 -5.80 -9.19
CA GLY A 193 -1.12 -6.42 -9.19
C GLY A 193 -1.87 -6.05 -7.90
N PHE A 194 -3.15 -5.70 -8.04
CA PHE A 194 -4.04 -5.34 -6.96
C PHE A 194 -5.17 -6.34 -6.90
N PHE A 195 -5.37 -6.92 -5.74
CA PHE A 195 -6.29 -8.03 -5.54
C PHE A 195 -7.23 -7.73 -4.38
N MET A 196 -8.51 -7.99 -4.59
CA MET A 196 -9.49 -8.23 -3.54
C MET A 196 -9.73 -9.72 -3.48
N CYS A 197 -9.52 -10.33 -2.30
CA CYS A 197 -9.56 -11.77 -2.13
C CYS A 197 -10.51 -12.18 -1.00
N LYS A 198 -11.07 -13.40 -1.09
CA LYS A 198 -11.74 -14.08 0.02
C LYS A 198 -11.30 -15.54 -0.01
N GLU A 199 -10.78 -16.05 1.11
CA GLU A 199 -10.41 -17.46 1.31
C GLU A 199 -9.55 -18.05 0.18
N GLY A 200 -8.48 -17.32 -0.19
CA GLY A 200 -7.54 -17.74 -1.23
C GLY A 200 -8.07 -17.61 -2.67
N GLN A 201 -9.23 -16.99 -2.87
CA GLN A 201 -9.82 -16.75 -4.18
C GLN A 201 -9.78 -15.27 -4.55
N ILE A 202 -9.49 -14.98 -5.81
CA ILE A 202 -9.50 -13.62 -6.36
C ILE A 202 -10.93 -13.24 -6.70
N ILE A 203 -11.48 -12.25 -6.00
CA ILE A 203 -12.81 -11.68 -6.24
C ILE A 203 -12.76 -10.58 -7.30
N SER A 204 -11.77 -9.68 -7.20
CA SER A 204 -11.54 -8.63 -8.18
C SER A 204 -10.05 -8.37 -8.34
N PHE A 205 -9.65 -7.93 -9.53
CA PHE A 205 -8.25 -7.73 -9.90
C PHE A 205 -8.10 -6.58 -10.88
N TYR A 206 -7.03 -5.82 -10.72
CA TYR A 206 -6.43 -5.01 -11.77
C TYR A 206 -4.92 -4.91 -11.57
N SER A 207 -4.22 -4.46 -12.59
CA SER A 207 -2.80 -4.13 -12.51
C SER A 207 -2.56 -2.68 -12.91
N HIS A 208 -1.40 -2.17 -12.61
CA HIS A 208 -0.94 -0.91 -13.20
C HIS A 208 0.57 -0.93 -13.42
N GLN A 209 0.99 -0.14 -14.38
CA GLN A 209 2.40 0.18 -14.62
C GLN A 209 2.71 1.64 -14.27
N ARG A 210 3.89 1.88 -13.73
CA ARG A 210 4.36 3.22 -13.41
C ARG A 210 4.83 3.92 -14.68
N ILE A 211 4.32 5.12 -14.94
CA ILE A 211 4.76 5.97 -16.05
C ILE A 211 5.82 6.94 -15.56
N ARG A 212 5.61 7.52 -14.36
CA ARG A 212 6.55 8.41 -13.70
C ARG A 212 6.67 8.07 -12.22
N THR A 213 7.90 8.17 -11.72
CA THR A 213 8.22 8.01 -10.30
C THR A 213 9.01 9.21 -9.79
N PHE A 214 8.99 9.45 -8.49
CA PHE A 214 9.81 10.46 -7.86
C PHE A 214 10.41 9.95 -6.53
N PRO A 215 11.76 9.97 -6.36
CA PRO A 215 12.78 10.21 -7.40
C PRO A 215 12.74 9.16 -8.52
N GLU A 216 13.30 9.49 -9.69
CA GLU A 216 13.25 8.61 -10.87
C GLU A 216 13.98 7.27 -10.66
N GLN A 217 14.98 7.25 -9.76
CA GLN A 217 15.78 6.07 -9.46
C GLN A 217 15.06 4.99 -8.63
N GLY A 218 13.71 5.03 -8.52
CA GLY A 218 12.94 4.00 -7.81
C GLY A 218 12.10 4.53 -6.65
N GLY A 219 11.62 5.76 -6.77
CA GLY A 219 10.73 6.38 -5.79
C GLY A 219 9.26 5.96 -5.90
N VAL A 220 8.40 6.74 -5.25
CA VAL A 220 6.95 6.52 -5.32
C VAL A 220 6.39 6.88 -6.69
N SER A 221 5.35 6.18 -7.11
CA SER A 221 4.62 6.55 -8.34
C SER A 221 3.99 7.94 -8.20
N VAL A 222 4.14 8.74 -9.24
CA VAL A 222 3.48 10.04 -9.38
C VAL A 222 2.52 10.09 -10.58
N TYR A 223 2.66 9.14 -11.51
CA TYR A 223 1.75 8.92 -12.63
C TYR A 223 1.78 7.45 -13.02
N SER A 224 0.63 6.80 -13.08
CA SER A 224 0.50 5.39 -13.44
C SER A 224 -0.69 5.16 -14.36
N LYS A 225 -0.63 4.06 -15.14
CA LYS A 225 -1.68 3.62 -16.05
C LYS A 225 -2.24 2.29 -15.59
N SER A 226 -3.56 2.14 -15.53
CA SER A 226 -4.21 0.85 -15.26
C SER A 226 -4.07 -0.11 -16.44
N ASP A 227 -4.00 -1.38 -16.10
CA ASP A 227 -3.91 -2.49 -17.02
C ASP A 227 -4.68 -3.69 -16.45
N LEU A 228 -4.99 -4.67 -17.28
CA LEU A 228 -5.56 -5.96 -16.90
C LEU A 228 -4.61 -7.09 -17.31
N ASN A 229 -3.35 -6.98 -16.88
CA ASN A 229 -2.32 -7.94 -17.24
C ASN A 229 -2.62 -9.34 -16.69
N HIS A 230 -2.95 -10.26 -17.60
CA HIS A 230 -3.35 -11.61 -17.24
C HIS A 230 -2.21 -12.42 -16.62
N GLU A 231 -0.96 -12.19 -17.05
CA GLU A 231 0.20 -12.89 -16.49
C GLU A 231 0.46 -12.49 -15.03
N ILE A 232 0.28 -11.20 -14.69
CA ILE A 232 0.33 -10.73 -13.30
C ILE A 232 -0.79 -11.35 -12.47
N LYS A 233 -2.00 -11.49 -13.04
CA LYS A 233 -3.11 -12.17 -12.35
C LYS A 233 -2.77 -13.62 -12.06
N LEU A 234 -2.21 -14.34 -13.03
CA LEU A 234 -1.78 -15.73 -12.86
C LEU A 234 -0.65 -15.85 -11.84
N ALA A 235 0.38 -14.98 -11.93
CA ALA A 235 1.48 -14.97 -10.98
C ALA A 235 1.02 -14.73 -9.53
N GLY A 236 -0.05 -13.93 -9.34
CA GLY A 236 -0.64 -13.68 -8.02
C GLY A 236 -1.49 -14.83 -7.49
N LYS A 237 -2.09 -15.64 -8.39
CA LYS A 237 -3.07 -16.66 -8.01
C LYS A 237 -2.51 -17.69 -7.04
N ASP A 238 -1.29 -18.18 -7.31
CA ASP A 238 -0.69 -19.26 -6.52
C ASP A 238 -0.37 -18.82 -5.11
N ILE A 239 0.23 -17.65 -4.93
CA ILE A 239 0.54 -17.14 -3.60
C ILE A 239 -0.71 -16.78 -2.81
N ILE A 240 -1.74 -16.21 -3.46
CA ILE A 240 -3.04 -15.91 -2.84
C ILE A 240 -3.68 -17.19 -2.31
N LYS A 241 -3.68 -18.26 -3.12
CA LYS A 241 -4.21 -19.57 -2.72
C LYS A 241 -3.40 -20.19 -1.59
N LYS A 242 -2.06 -20.21 -1.68
CA LYS A 242 -1.17 -20.82 -0.67
C LYS A 242 -1.24 -20.11 0.68
N LEU A 243 -1.43 -18.79 0.69
CA LEU A 243 -1.61 -18.01 1.90
C LEU A 243 -3.05 -17.99 2.42
N ASN A 244 -3.99 -18.62 1.72
CA ASN A 244 -5.44 -18.54 1.97
C ASN A 244 -5.90 -17.10 2.23
N TRP A 245 -5.50 -16.20 1.32
CA TRP A 245 -5.60 -14.76 1.54
C TRP A 245 -7.03 -14.25 1.52
N SER A 246 -7.36 -13.37 2.47
CA SER A 246 -8.61 -12.61 2.49
C SER A 246 -8.31 -11.12 2.63
N GLY A 247 -9.12 -10.27 1.97
CA GLY A 247 -8.97 -8.82 1.99
C GLY A 247 -8.07 -8.25 0.89
N PHE A 248 -7.56 -7.06 1.14
CA PHE A 248 -6.69 -6.34 0.22
C PHE A 248 -5.30 -6.97 0.11
N MET A 249 -4.79 -7.10 -1.11
CA MET A 249 -3.42 -7.49 -1.38
C MET A 249 -2.88 -6.73 -2.59
N MET A 250 -1.76 -6.04 -2.41
CA MET A 250 -0.99 -5.48 -3.51
C MET A 250 0.32 -6.23 -3.61
N ILE A 251 0.62 -6.78 -4.79
CA ILE A 251 1.87 -7.50 -5.07
C ILE A 251 2.67 -6.71 -6.09
N GLU A 252 3.94 -6.43 -5.78
CA GLU A 252 4.88 -5.81 -6.72
C GLU A 252 5.75 -6.87 -7.38
N TYR A 253 5.93 -6.72 -8.69
CA TYR A 253 6.69 -7.62 -9.54
C TYR A 253 7.74 -6.87 -10.35
N LEU A 254 8.83 -7.56 -10.65
CA LEU A 254 9.76 -7.23 -11.73
C LEU A 254 9.72 -8.36 -12.77
N GLN A 255 9.73 -8.00 -14.03
CA GLN A 255 9.83 -8.97 -15.11
C GLN A 255 11.31 -9.33 -15.32
N ASP A 256 11.63 -10.60 -15.20
CA ASP A 256 12.97 -11.12 -15.49
C ASP A 256 13.16 -11.18 -17.00
N VAL A 257 14.11 -10.43 -17.53
CA VAL A 257 14.35 -10.33 -18.97
C VAL A 257 14.76 -11.67 -19.59
N SER A 258 15.50 -12.50 -18.83
CA SER A 258 16.01 -13.78 -19.32
C SER A 258 14.94 -14.85 -19.44
N THR A 259 13.98 -14.86 -18.55
CA THR A 259 12.89 -15.87 -18.47
C THR A 259 11.53 -15.36 -18.90
N ASN A 260 11.41 -14.05 -19.08
CA ASN A 260 10.14 -13.32 -19.32
C ASN A 260 9.08 -13.54 -18.23
N LYS A 261 9.45 -14.09 -17.06
CA LYS A 261 8.53 -14.34 -15.92
C LYS A 261 8.48 -13.15 -14.98
N PHE A 262 7.33 -12.94 -14.37
CA PHE A 262 7.18 -11.99 -13.28
C PHE A 262 7.72 -12.57 -11.97
N LYS A 263 8.76 -11.97 -11.42
CA LYS A 263 9.32 -12.29 -10.10
C LYS A 263 8.69 -11.40 -9.05
N LEU A 264 8.13 -12.01 -8.02
CA LEU A 264 7.51 -11.32 -6.89
C LEU A 264 8.60 -10.68 -6.03
N ILE A 265 8.50 -9.36 -5.78
CA ILE A 265 9.49 -8.62 -4.98
C ILE A 265 8.99 -8.17 -3.62
N GLU A 266 7.69 -7.88 -3.47
CA GLU A 266 7.07 -7.60 -2.17
C GLU A 266 5.55 -7.72 -2.22
N ILE A 267 4.95 -7.94 -1.04
CA ILE A 267 3.52 -7.85 -0.81
C ILE A 267 3.25 -6.70 0.15
N ASN A 268 2.25 -5.89 -0.17
CA ASN A 268 1.72 -4.86 0.70
C ASN A 268 0.32 -5.30 1.19
N PRO A 269 0.20 -5.85 2.42
CA PRO A 269 -1.05 -6.41 2.96
C PRO A 269 -1.97 -5.34 3.55
N ARG A 270 -2.20 -4.26 2.84
CA ARG A 270 -2.91 -3.07 3.30
C ARG A 270 -3.42 -2.24 2.13
N LEU A 271 -4.22 -1.22 2.43
CA LEU A 271 -4.56 -0.22 1.42
C LEU A 271 -3.32 0.45 0.83
N TRP A 272 -3.40 0.85 -0.40
CA TRP A 272 -2.32 1.47 -1.18
C TRP A 272 -2.67 2.87 -1.68
N GLY A 273 -1.66 3.63 -2.10
CA GLY A 273 -1.81 5.02 -2.49
C GLY A 273 -2.63 5.27 -3.76
N SER A 274 -2.88 4.24 -4.57
CA SER A 274 -3.67 4.33 -5.80
C SER A 274 -5.10 3.78 -5.64
N ILE A 275 -5.65 3.70 -4.42
CA ILE A 275 -6.98 3.13 -4.19
C ILE A 275 -8.09 3.84 -5.00
N LEU A 276 -7.95 5.15 -5.25
CA LEU A 276 -8.88 5.90 -6.06
C LEU A 276 -9.01 5.34 -7.49
N LEU A 277 -7.93 4.74 -8.02
CA LEU A 277 -7.96 4.12 -9.35
C LEU A 277 -8.93 2.94 -9.39
N SER A 278 -9.04 2.14 -8.31
CA SER A 278 -9.96 1.00 -8.27
C SER A 278 -11.42 1.40 -8.52
N GLU A 279 -11.82 2.54 -7.98
CA GLU A 279 -13.17 3.08 -8.19
C GLU A 279 -13.33 3.66 -9.60
N PHE A 280 -12.29 4.35 -10.09
CA PHE A 280 -12.31 4.99 -11.41
C PHE A 280 -12.38 4.00 -12.57
N ILE A 281 -11.88 2.78 -12.38
CA ILE A 281 -11.92 1.68 -13.36
C ILE A 281 -13.04 0.65 -13.10
N ASN A 282 -13.96 0.91 -12.19
CA ASN A 282 -15.05 0.02 -11.77
C ASN A 282 -14.57 -1.29 -11.11
N ALA A 283 -13.36 -1.36 -10.59
CA ALA A 283 -12.94 -2.49 -9.75
C ALA A 283 -13.60 -2.44 -8.36
N ASN A 284 -14.04 -1.25 -7.91
CA ASN A 284 -14.88 -0.97 -6.75
C ASN A 284 -14.45 -1.70 -5.46
N PHE A 285 -13.15 -1.69 -5.18
CA PHE A 285 -12.57 -2.48 -4.08
C PHE A 285 -13.12 -2.09 -2.71
N ILE A 286 -13.47 -0.81 -2.52
CA ILE A 286 -14.01 -0.35 -1.23
C ILE A 286 -15.41 -0.91 -1.01
N SER A 287 -16.28 -0.82 -2.01
CA SER A 287 -17.63 -1.39 -1.94
C SER A 287 -17.61 -2.91 -1.81
N LEU A 288 -16.73 -3.59 -2.56
CA LEU A 288 -16.54 -5.04 -2.45
C LEU A 288 -16.06 -5.44 -1.05
N TYR A 289 -15.11 -4.71 -0.47
CA TYR A 289 -14.62 -4.98 0.88
C TYR A 289 -15.76 -4.90 1.91
N ILE A 290 -16.58 -3.85 1.84
CA ILE A 290 -17.72 -3.65 2.74
C ILE A 290 -18.73 -4.79 2.58
N SER A 291 -19.10 -5.12 1.33
CA SER A 291 -20.05 -6.21 1.06
C SER A 291 -19.54 -7.57 1.55
N LEU A 292 -18.24 -7.84 1.36
CA LEU A 292 -17.61 -9.07 1.87
C LEU A 292 -17.56 -9.14 3.39
N CYS A 293 -17.30 -8.02 4.08
CA CYS A 293 -17.35 -7.94 5.55
C CYS A 293 -18.75 -8.17 6.10
N LEU A 294 -19.79 -7.88 5.32
CA LEU A 294 -21.19 -8.01 5.70
C LEU A 294 -21.86 -9.29 5.15
N ASP A 295 -21.07 -10.17 4.53
CA ASP A 295 -21.53 -11.41 3.85
C ASP A 295 -22.67 -11.17 2.86
N GLN A 296 -22.65 -10.01 2.18
CA GLN A 296 -23.62 -9.64 1.15
C GLN A 296 -23.25 -10.27 -0.20
N GLN A 297 -24.27 -10.46 -1.03
CA GLN A 297 -24.05 -10.90 -2.42
C GLN A 297 -23.30 -9.84 -3.21
N ILE A 298 -22.34 -10.29 -4.00
CA ILE A 298 -21.50 -9.44 -4.84
C ILE A 298 -21.95 -9.61 -6.29
N SER A 299 -22.21 -8.49 -6.95
CA SER A 299 -22.41 -8.48 -8.40
C SER A 299 -21.06 -8.39 -9.12
N PRO A 300 -20.84 -9.18 -10.19
CA PRO A 300 -19.64 -9.07 -11.00
C PRO A 300 -19.50 -7.66 -11.60
N ASN A 301 -18.32 -7.08 -11.46
CA ASN A 301 -18.00 -5.78 -12.05
C ASN A 301 -17.15 -5.99 -13.32
N VAL A 302 -17.45 -5.22 -14.36
CA VAL A 302 -16.59 -5.11 -15.54
C VAL A 302 -15.52 -4.06 -15.26
N VAL A 303 -14.31 -4.52 -14.99
CA VAL A 303 -13.15 -3.66 -14.75
C VAL A 303 -12.67 -3.07 -16.07
N LYS A 304 -12.46 -1.74 -16.10
CA LYS A 304 -11.93 -1.03 -17.27
C LYS A 304 -10.40 -0.99 -17.23
N SER A 305 -9.78 -0.92 -18.40
CA SER A 305 -8.33 -0.67 -18.53
C SER A 305 -8.04 0.69 -19.13
N ASP A 306 -6.77 1.00 -19.32
CA ASP A 306 -6.28 2.19 -20.02
C ASP A 306 -6.73 3.53 -19.39
N LYS A 307 -6.94 3.52 -18.07
CA LYS A 307 -7.18 4.70 -17.26
C LYS A 307 -5.94 5.08 -16.47
N PHE A 308 -5.87 6.34 -16.08
CA PHE A 308 -4.68 6.87 -15.43
C PHE A 308 -4.98 7.35 -14.02
N ILE A 309 -3.94 7.33 -13.18
CA ILE A 309 -3.94 7.96 -11.86
C ILE A 309 -2.74 8.87 -11.73
N ARG A 310 -2.95 10.06 -11.17
CA ARG A 310 -1.91 11.08 -11.07
C ARG A 310 -1.87 11.73 -9.70
N TRP A 311 -0.66 11.84 -9.14
CA TRP A 311 -0.35 12.50 -7.87
C TRP A 311 0.33 13.85 -8.12
N ILE A 312 -0.42 14.85 -8.62
CA ILE A 312 0.15 16.13 -9.03
C ILE A 312 1.00 16.74 -7.92
N PHE A 313 0.45 16.84 -6.71
CA PHE A 313 1.13 17.48 -5.59
C PHE A 313 1.63 16.46 -4.55
N PRO A 314 2.86 16.65 -4.00
CA PRO A 314 3.87 17.62 -4.42
C PRO A 314 4.82 17.10 -5.49
N PHE A 315 4.95 15.77 -5.64
CA PHE A 315 6.09 15.14 -6.30
C PHE A 315 6.06 15.23 -7.83
N ASP A 316 4.89 15.20 -8.48
CA ASP A 316 4.81 15.33 -9.94
C ASP A 316 5.14 16.76 -10.37
N ILE A 317 4.75 17.75 -9.55
CA ILE A 317 5.18 19.16 -9.76
C ILE A 317 6.70 19.29 -9.62
N ILE A 318 7.30 18.66 -8.62
CA ILE A 318 8.76 18.70 -8.45
C ILE A 318 9.45 17.99 -9.61
N HIS A 319 8.90 16.87 -10.09
CA HIS A 319 9.40 16.21 -11.29
C HIS A 319 9.35 17.14 -12.50
N PHE A 320 8.24 17.87 -12.70
CA PHE A 320 8.11 18.86 -13.78
C PHE A 320 9.18 19.95 -13.74
N PHE A 321 9.52 20.48 -12.57
CA PHE A 321 10.60 21.47 -12.45
C PHE A 321 11.99 20.89 -12.70
N LYS A 322 12.21 19.62 -12.39
CA LYS A 322 13.50 18.94 -12.69
C LYS A 322 13.62 18.54 -14.17
N ASN A 323 12.49 18.19 -14.81
CA ASN A 323 12.41 17.75 -16.20
C ASN A 323 11.31 18.57 -16.91
N PRO A 324 11.58 19.83 -17.30
CA PRO A 324 10.57 20.70 -17.86
C PRO A 324 9.96 20.14 -19.15
N GLU A 325 8.66 20.02 -19.19
CA GLU A 325 7.88 19.71 -20.38
C GLU A 325 6.92 20.87 -20.69
N ASN A 326 6.18 20.79 -21.80
CA ASN A 326 5.22 21.84 -22.14
C ASN A 326 4.18 22.02 -21.00
N PRO A 327 4.10 23.20 -20.34
CA PRO A 327 3.20 23.42 -19.20
C PRO A 327 1.72 23.20 -19.54
N LEU A 328 1.28 23.61 -20.72
CA LEU A 328 -0.10 23.43 -21.16
C LEU A 328 -0.45 21.95 -21.27
N LYS A 329 0.48 21.13 -21.74
CA LYS A 329 0.30 19.68 -21.80
C LYS A 329 0.34 19.05 -20.41
N PHE A 330 1.28 19.49 -19.55
CA PHE A 330 1.45 18.96 -18.20
C PHE A 330 0.24 19.23 -17.30
N PHE A 331 -0.30 20.45 -17.31
CA PHE A 331 -1.44 20.84 -16.46
C PHE A 331 -2.82 20.56 -17.08
N LYS A 332 -2.87 20.06 -18.33
CA LYS A 332 -4.14 19.70 -18.94
C LYS A 332 -4.85 18.60 -18.13
N ILE A 333 -6.06 18.90 -17.68
CA ILE A 333 -6.95 17.90 -17.04
C ILE A 333 -7.48 16.96 -18.12
N LYS A 334 -7.50 15.67 -17.83
CA LYS A 334 -7.92 14.62 -18.76
C LYS A 334 -9.02 13.78 -18.12
N ASP A 335 -10.04 13.42 -18.91
CA ASP A 335 -11.19 12.62 -18.47
C ASP A 335 -10.85 11.13 -18.22
N ASP A 336 -9.72 10.66 -18.77
CA ASP A 336 -9.20 9.32 -18.53
C ASP A 336 -8.29 9.22 -17.30
N THR A 337 -8.13 10.31 -16.54
CA THR A 337 -7.18 10.42 -15.43
C THR A 337 -7.89 10.81 -14.14
N CYS A 338 -7.74 10.00 -13.08
CA CYS A 338 -8.13 10.40 -11.74
C CYS A 338 -6.96 11.07 -10.99
N TYR A 339 -7.29 12.06 -10.18
CA TYR A 339 -6.32 12.90 -9.49
C TYR A 339 -6.38 12.65 -7.97
N VAL A 340 -5.29 12.16 -7.42
CA VAL A 340 -5.18 11.79 -5.99
C VAL A 340 -5.16 13.03 -5.11
N ASN A 341 -5.83 12.94 -3.97
CA ASN A 341 -5.96 14.01 -2.97
C ASN A 341 -6.69 15.26 -3.48
N PHE A 342 -7.42 15.11 -4.57
CA PHE A 342 -8.22 16.20 -5.13
C PHE A 342 -9.66 15.74 -5.32
N THR A 343 -10.61 16.54 -4.84
CA THR A 343 -12.04 16.33 -5.06
C THR A 343 -12.65 17.59 -5.64
N TYR A 344 -13.28 17.45 -6.80
CA TYR A 344 -13.95 18.57 -7.50
C TYR A 344 -15.19 19.05 -6.74
N SER A 345 -15.86 18.15 -6.03
CA SER A 345 -17.05 18.50 -5.22
C SER A 345 -16.73 19.38 -4.01
N ASN A 346 -15.49 19.32 -3.49
CA ASN A 346 -15.05 20.15 -2.36
C ASN A 346 -13.54 20.48 -2.47
N PRO A 347 -13.16 21.43 -3.35
CA PRO A 347 -11.75 21.82 -3.53
C PRO A 347 -11.11 22.35 -2.24
N MET A 348 -11.89 22.98 -1.36
CA MET A 348 -11.41 23.49 -0.07
C MET A 348 -10.97 22.37 0.87
N LYS A 349 -11.67 21.23 0.88
CA LYS A 349 -11.28 20.02 1.64
C LYS A 349 -9.95 19.49 1.13
N SER A 350 -9.75 19.44 -0.17
CA SER A 350 -8.48 19.04 -0.79
C SER A 350 -7.34 20.00 -0.40
N PHE A 351 -7.60 21.30 -0.46
CA PHE A 351 -6.60 22.32 -0.03
C PHE A 351 -6.23 22.15 1.44
N ARG A 352 -7.21 22.01 2.34
CA ARG A 352 -6.96 21.77 3.77
C ARG A 352 -6.11 20.50 3.99
N PHE A 353 -6.46 19.40 3.31
CA PHE A 353 -5.69 18.17 3.41
C PHE A 353 -4.24 18.36 2.96
N ILE A 354 -4.01 18.95 1.80
CA ILE A 354 -2.68 19.25 1.28
C ILE A 354 -1.91 20.14 2.26
N PHE A 355 -2.53 21.21 2.74
CA PHE A 355 -1.91 22.15 3.67
C PHE A 355 -1.48 21.46 4.98
N PHE A 356 -2.38 20.79 5.67
CA PHE A 356 -2.08 20.17 6.96
C PHE A 356 -1.17 18.94 6.87
N THR A 357 -1.09 18.28 5.71
CA THR A 357 -0.31 17.05 5.54
C THR A 357 1.10 17.34 5.00
N TYR A 358 1.23 18.23 4.02
CA TYR A 358 2.51 18.44 3.32
C TYR A 358 3.28 19.69 3.75
N PHE A 359 2.60 20.71 4.29
CA PHE A 359 3.28 21.92 4.78
C PHE A 359 3.98 21.75 6.14
N ASN A 360 4.23 20.51 6.56
CA ASN A 360 5.17 20.26 7.63
C ASN A 360 6.59 20.32 7.07
N TYR A 361 7.11 21.55 6.96
CA TYR A 361 8.35 21.96 6.27
C TYR A 361 9.58 21.06 6.53
N LYS A 362 9.72 20.48 7.74
CA LYS A 362 10.85 19.61 8.08
C LYS A 362 10.86 18.29 7.30
N LYS A 363 9.72 17.64 7.12
CA LYS A 363 9.62 16.37 6.36
C LYS A 363 9.76 16.56 4.85
N LEU A 364 9.26 17.69 4.34
CA LEU A 364 9.40 18.01 2.91
C LEU A 364 10.87 18.29 2.57
N LYS A 365 11.58 19.04 3.43
CA LYS A 365 12.99 19.36 3.26
C LYS A 365 13.88 18.10 3.23
N GLN A 366 13.64 17.15 4.14
CA GLN A 366 14.39 15.88 4.14
C GLN A 366 14.21 15.05 2.85
N LYS A 367 13.01 15.03 2.28
CA LYS A 367 12.75 14.31 1.01
C LYS A 367 13.23 15.07 -0.24
N LEU A 368 13.36 16.38 -0.17
CA LEU A 368 13.82 17.20 -1.30
C LEU A 368 15.35 17.25 -1.44
N PHE A 369 16.07 17.12 -0.31
CA PHE A 369 17.54 17.31 -0.28
C PHE A 369 18.33 16.02 -0.04
N ASN A 370 17.66 14.90 0.28
CA ASN A 370 18.28 13.58 0.45
C ASN A 370 17.89 12.59 -0.66
N GLY A 371 17.33 13.07 -1.76
CA GLY A 371 16.98 12.28 -2.96
C GLY A 371 17.89 12.58 -4.14
#